data_55e62140c8fd021c507ea996801c1483
#
_entry.id   55e62140c8fd021c507ea996801c1483
#
_cell.length_a   1.000
_cell.length_b   1.000
_cell.length_c   1.000
_cell.angle_alpha   90.00
_cell.angle_beta   90.00
_cell.angle_gamma   90.00
#
_symmetry.space_group_name_H-M   'P 1'
#
loop_
_entity.id
_entity.type
_entity.pdbx_description
1 polymer ?
#
loop_
_entity_poly.entity_id
_entity_poly.type
_entity_poly.pdbx_seq_one_letter_code
_entity_poly.pdbx_strand_id
1 'polypeptide(L)' 'MFRRKLSSTIPFGYKVSGENPALLEEIPEQTEALEDIKELVRLKALSLREGSLWLEHRTGRKLSHAGLKKMMDNE' A
#
# COMPACT_ATOMS: atom_id res chain seq x y z
N MET A 1 5.08 -7.21 -12.00
CA MET A 1 4.81 -8.45 -11.26
C MET A 1 3.31 -8.57 -10.98
N PHE A 2 2.77 -9.76 -11.14
CA PHE A 2 1.34 -10.01 -10.97
C PHE A 2 1.07 -10.86 -9.74
N ARG A 3 -0.04 -10.59 -9.05
CA ARG A 3 -0.53 -11.40 -7.94
C ARG A 3 -1.97 -11.79 -8.20
N ARG A 4 -2.34 -13.00 -7.77
CA ARG A 4 -3.71 -13.48 -7.93
C ARG A 4 -4.65 -12.68 -7.02
N LYS A 5 -5.76 -12.22 -7.60
CA LYS A 5 -6.79 -11.50 -6.85
C LYS A 5 -7.65 -12.51 -6.09
N LEU A 6 -7.55 -12.49 -4.76
CA LEU A 6 -8.28 -13.42 -3.88
C LEU A 6 -9.54 -12.81 -3.28
N SER A 7 -9.73 -11.50 -3.41
CA SER A 7 -10.89 -10.80 -2.86
C SER A 7 -11.29 -9.65 -3.77
N SER A 8 -12.45 -9.05 -3.51
CA SER A 8 -12.91 -7.88 -4.23
C SER A 8 -12.15 -6.62 -3.86
N THR A 9 -11.40 -6.64 -2.76
CA THR A 9 -10.62 -5.50 -2.29
C THR A 9 -9.25 -5.50 -2.95
N ILE A 10 -8.89 -4.37 -3.57
CA ILE A 10 -7.58 -4.20 -4.20
C ILE A 10 -6.61 -3.63 -3.15
N PRO A 11 -5.54 -4.37 -2.79
CA PRO A 11 -4.58 -3.87 -1.82
C PRO A 11 -3.82 -2.65 -2.33
N PHE A 12 -3.33 -1.84 -1.39
CA PHE A 12 -2.54 -0.66 -1.74
C PHE A 12 -1.25 -1.09 -2.48
N GLY A 13 -0.93 -0.37 -3.53
CA GLY A 13 0.23 -0.68 -4.36
C GLY A 13 -0.08 -1.55 -5.56
N TYR A 14 -1.34 -2.00 -5.72
CA TYR A 14 -1.75 -2.88 -6.81
C TYR A 14 -2.99 -2.35 -7.52
N LYS A 15 -3.14 -2.76 -8.76
CA LYS A 15 -4.34 -2.51 -9.55
C LYS A 15 -4.75 -3.79 -10.27
N VAL A 16 -5.98 -3.85 -10.74
CA VAL A 16 -6.43 -4.98 -11.56
C VAL A 16 -5.68 -4.97 -12.88
N SER A 17 -5.15 -6.12 -13.29
CA SER A 17 -4.46 -6.23 -14.57
C SER A 17 -5.44 -5.99 -15.73
N GLY A 18 -5.01 -5.19 -16.70
CA GLY A 18 -5.80 -4.94 -17.90
C GLY A 18 -5.96 -6.17 -18.79
N GLU A 19 -5.04 -7.12 -18.68
CA GLU A 19 -5.06 -8.35 -19.50
C GLU A 19 -5.91 -9.45 -18.85
N ASN A 20 -5.88 -9.53 -17.52
CA ASN A 20 -6.61 -10.55 -16.79
C ASN A 20 -7.16 -10.00 -15.47
N PRO A 21 -8.50 -9.80 -15.36
CA PRO A 21 -9.09 -9.22 -14.15
C PRO A 21 -8.96 -10.11 -12.90
N ALA A 22 -8.54 -11.36 -13.03
CA ALA A 22 -8.28 -12.22 -11.89
C ALA A 22 -6.89 -11.99 -11.28
N LEU A 23 -6.03 -11.20 -11.94
CA LEU A 23 -4.68 -10.92 -11.49
C LEU A 23 -4.53 -9.46 -11.07
N LEU A 24 -3.63 -9.22 -10.12
CA LEU A 24 -3.27 -7.88 -9.66
C LEU A 24 -1.89 -7.51 -10.21
N GLU A 25 -1.80 -6.28 -10.72
CA GLU A 25 -0.55 -5.73 -11.23
C GLU A 25 0.02 -4.75 -10.20
N GLU A 26 1.31 -4.87 -9.90
CA GLU A 26 2.00 -3.97 -9.00
C GLU A 26 2.14 -2.57 -9.60
N ILE A 27 1.93 -1.55 -8.77
CA ILE A 27 2.20 -0.16 -9.13
C ILE A 27 3.47 0.25 -8.38
N PRO A 28 4.64 0.26 -9.03
CA PRO A 28 5.93 0.47 -8.34
C PRO A 28 6.00 1.76 -7.53
N GLU A 29 5.43 2.86 -8.03
CA GLU A 29 5.41 4.13 -7.32
C GLU A 29 4.71 4.03 -5.97
N GLN A 30 3.61 3.27 -5.91
CA GLN A 30 2.86 3.08 -4.68
C GLN A 30 3.55 2.11 -3.73
N THR A 31 4.10 1.02 -4.25
CA THR A 31 4.80 0.05 -3.41
C THR A 31 6.08 0.62 -2.82
N GLU A 32 6.84 1.39 -3.58
CA GLU A 32 8.03 2.06 -3.08
C GLU A 32 7.69 3.07 -1.98
N ALA A 33 6.66 3.90 -2.21
CA ALA A 33 6.20 4.85 -1.21
C ALA A 33 5.75 4.14 0.06
N LEU A 34 5.02 3.03 -0.07
CA LEU A 34 4.55 2.24 1.06
C LEU A 34 5.73 1.67 1.87
N GLU A 35 6.74 1.13 1.20
CA GLU A 35 7.92 0.59 1.88
C GLU A 35 8.67 1.67 2.65
N ASP A 36 8.88 2.84 2.04
CA ASP A 36 9.53 3.96 2.70
C ASP A 36 8.76 4.40 3.95
N ILE A 37 7.44 4.53 3.83
CA ILE A 37 6.60 4.95 4.96
C ILE A 37 6.57 3.89 6.06
N LYS A 38 6.50 2.61 5.69
CA LYS A 38 6.54 1.53 6.69
C LYS A 38 7.83 1.59 7.50
N GLU A 39 8.95 1.82 6.84
CA GLU A 39 10.23 1.95 7.53
C GLU A 39 10.25 3.14 8.48
N LEU A 40 9.79 4.30 8.04
CA LEU A 40 9.72 5.50 8.88
C LEU A 40 8.83 5.30 10.10
N VAL A 41 7.70 4.63 9.94
CA VAL A 41 6.82 4.30 11.06
C VAL A 41 7.46 3.29 11.99
N ARG A 42 8.16 2.29 11.45
CA ARG A 42 8.89 1.30 12.25
C ARG A 42 9.97 1.94 13.09
N LEU A 43 10.67 2.94 12.53
CA LEU A 43 11.70 3.70 13.26
C LEU A 43 11.12 4.77 14.17
N LYS A 44 9.80 4.88 14.23
CA LYS A 44 9.07 5.89 15.02
C LYS A 44 9.36 7.34 14.59
N ALA A 45 9.84 7.52 13.37
CA ALA A 45 10.00 8.85 12.77
C ALA A 45 8.65 9.45 12.38
N LEU A 46 7.67 8.60 12.06
CA LEU A 46 6.30 9.00 11.75
C LEU A 46 5.32 8.14 12.55
N SER A 47 4.19 8.73 12.94
CA SER A 47 3.07 7.95 13.48
C SER A 47 2.31 7.28 12.33
N LEU A 48 1.40 6.34 12.67
CA LEU A 48 0.57 5.69 11.66
C LEU A 48 -0.29 6.70 10.90
N ARG A 49 -0.82 7.70 11.60
CA ARG A 49 -1.62 8.75 10.96
C ARG A 49 -0.79 9.60 10.00
N GLU A 50 0.39 10.00 10.44
CA GLU A 50 1.31 10.76 9.61
C GLU A 50 1.75 9.96 8.39
N GLY A 51 2.05 8.68 8.57
CA GLY A 51 2.39 7.79 7.48
C GLY A 51 1.27 7.68 6.46
N SER A 52 0.03 7.54 6.92
CA SER A 52 -1.15 7.51 6.06
C SER A 52 -1.30 8.80 5.24
N LEU A 53 -1.11 9.96 5.87
CA LEU A 53 -1.18 11.25 5.18
C LEU A 53 -0.07 11.40 4.15
N TRP A 54 1.14 10.99 4.49
CA TRP A 54 2.27 11.03 3.57
C TRP A 54 2.05 10.17 2.34
N LEU A 55 1.50 8.97 2.53
CA LEU A 55 1.16 8.09 1.41
C LEU A 55 0.13 8.72 0.48
N GLU A 56 -0.90 9.34 1.04
CA GLU A 56 -1.92 10.03 0.25
C GLU A 56 -1.31 11.16 -0.57
N HIS A 57 -0.46 11.98 0.05
CA HIS A 57 0.23 13.07 -0.65
C HIS A 57 1.17 12.58 -1.74
N ARG A 58 1.88 11.51 -1.48
CA ARG A 58 2.91 11.00 -2.39
C ARG A 58 2.31 10.22 -3.56
N THR A 59 1.26 9.46 -3.31
CA THR A 59 0.69 8.55 -4.32
C THR A 59 -0.67 9.00 -4.84
N GLY A 60 -1.33 9.92 -4.15
CA GLY A 60 -2.69 10.32 -4.45
C GLY A 60 -3.75 9.30 -4.04
N ARG A 61 -3.34 8.18 -3.47
CA ARG A 61 -4.23 7.12 -3.02
C ARG A 61 -4.30 7.08 -1.49
N LYS A 62 -5.52 7.10 -0.98
CA LYS A 62 -5.74 7.09 0.47
C LYS A 62 -5.63 5.69 1.05
N LEU A 63 -4.85 5.57 2.13
CA LEU A 63 -4.78 4.37 2.94
C LEU A 63 -4.98 4.79 4.39
N SER A 64 -5.97 4.19 5.07
CA SER A 64 -6.23 4.53 6.47
C SER A 64 -5.08 4.09 7.37
N HIS A 65 -4.94 4.74 8.54
CA HIS A 65 -3.91 4.36 9.51
C HIS A 65 -4.12 2.92 10.02
N ALA A 66 -5.37 2.48 10.12
CA ALA A 66 -5.67 1.08 10.49
C ALA A 66 -5.21 0.11 9.41
N GLY A 67 -5.42 0.44 8.14
CA GLY A 67 -4.93 -0.37 7.01
C GLY A 67 -3.42 -0.45 6.97
N LEU A 68 -2.75 0.68 7.22
CA LEU A 68 -1.30 0.73 7.28
C LEU A 68 -0.76 -0.15 8.41
N LYS A 69 -1.37 -0.05 9.59
CA LYS A 69 -0.99 -0.89 10.74
C LYS A 69 -1.14 -2.38 10.41
N LYS A 70 -2.24 -2.75 9.79
CA LYS A 70 -2.50 -4.13 9.41
C LYS A 70 -1.45 -4.65 8.43
N MET A 71 -1.06 -3.84 7.46
CA MET A 71 -0.01 -4.21 6.50
C MET A 71 1.33 -4.39 7.20
N MET A 72 1.66 -3.55 8.19
CA MET A 72 2.89 -3.68 8.95
C MET A 72 2.89 -4.93 9.85
N ASP A 73 1.75 -5.24 10.45
CA ASP A 73 1.62 -6.42 11.31
C ASP A 73 1.75 -7.73 10.54
N ASN A 74 1.48 -7.72 9.24
CA ASN A 74 1.55 -8.90 8.37
C ASN A 74 2.92 -9.10 7.70
N GLU A 75 3.90 -8.31 8.06
CA GLU A 75 5.25 -8.47 7.53
C GLU A 75 6.01 -9.63 8.13
#